data_0ac911c1466c6d8ba02e89e475949de9
#
_entry.id   0ac911c1466c6d8ba02e89e475949de9
#
_cell.length_a   1.000
_cell.length_b   1.000
_cell.length_c   1.000
_cell.angle_alpha   90.00
_cell.angle_beta   90.00
_cell.angle_gamma   90.00
#
_symmetry.space_group_name_H-M   'P 1'
#
loop_
_entity.id
_entity.type
_entity.pdbx_description
1 polymer ?
#
loop_
_entity_poly.entity_id
_entity_poly.type
_entity_poly.pdbx_seq_one_letter_code
_entity_poly.pdbx_strand_id
1 'polypeptide(L)'
;MAKKKKGVVKRAIVTPDKHFPLADMPAINVLCQAIEIVKPDIYIDLGDVGEWHGCSHWQWKKRKRPQLEYQLPFIEKDIEDVNEGMDIIDASLNKAKCKERHMIEGNHDDWMNRFVDEHPYLKEMRFEECVSLKKRGYKHHPAGKYLKIGKLWFYHGHHFAGVHHTRNHLIRLGTNVMYGHHHDIQQTSVTHMDGVKSAWSIGCLKDMSKEQNAWLGGRNINWSHAFAIVDFYNGGLFTVHVIQIIDGQTSLWGELLDGNS
;
A
#
# COMPACT_ATOMS: atom_id res chain seq x y z
N MET A 1 34.47 23.74 9.70
CA MET A 1 33.46 22.92 8.98
C MET A 1 32.92 21.88 9.92
N ALA A 2 31.65 21.98 10.31
CA ALA A 2 31.01 20.99 11.20
C ALA A 2 30.93 19.64 10.47
N LYS A 3 31.47 18.57 11.06
CA LYS A 3 31.34 17.21 10.57
C LYS A 3 29.84 16.86 10.56
N LYS A 4 29.23 16.76 9.34
CA LYS A 4 27.88 16.22 9.20
C LYS A 4 27.84 14.87 9.90
N LYS A 5 26.90 14.68 10.85
CA LYS A 5 26.65 13.39 11.48
C LYS A 5 26.42 12.34 10.38
N LYS A 6 27.25 11.31 10.33
CA LYS A 6 27.00 10.14 9.49
C LYS A 6 25.84 9.37 10.14
N GLY A 7 24.68 9.31 9.49
CA GLY A 7 23.51 8.60 10.03
C GLY A 7 22.36 8.55 9.03
N VAL A 8 21.32 7.83 9.37
CA VAL A 8 20.05 7.83 8.67
C VAL A 8 19.50 9.27 8.69
N VAL A 9 19.15 9.80 7.53
CA VAL A 9 18.64 11.17 7.39
C VAL A 9 17.14 11.19 7.59
N LYS A 10 16.44 10.18 7.05
CA LYS A 10 14.99 9.97 7.21
C LYS A 10 14.69 8.48 7.18
N ARG A 11 13.69 8.06 7.94
CA ARG A 11 13.16 6.70 7.94
C ARG A 11 11.72 6.71 7.45
N ALA A 12 11.39 5.80 6.54
CA ALA A 12 10.02 5.59 6.08
C ALA A 12 9.50 4.23 6.49
N ILE A 13 8.19 4.15 6.77
CA ILE A 13 7.41 2.91 6.70
C ILE A 13 6.60 2.96 5.41
N VAL A 14 6.64 1.86 4.67
CA VAL A 14 5.92 1.67 3.40
C VAL A 14 4.97 0.50 3.54
N THR A 15 3.69 0.72 3.23
CA THR A 15 2.65 -0.30 3.39
C THR A 15 1.97 -0.62 2.07
N PRO A 16 1.75 -1.90 1.75
CA PRO A 16 1.00 -2.32 0.57
C PRO A 16 -0.47 -2.56 0.91
N ASP A 17 -1.26 -2.76 -0.03
CA ASP A 17 -2.54 -3.41 -0.27
C ASP A 17 -3.26 -3.91 0.99
N LYS A 18 -4.10 -3.08 1.60
CA LYS A 18 -4.86 -3.37 2.82
C LYS A 18 -6.24 -3.93 2.53
N HIS A 19 -6.89 -3.38 1.49
CA HIS A 19 -8.21 -3.81 1.04
C HIS A 19 -9.29 -3.78 2.14
N PHE A 20 -9.35 -2.72 2.95
CA PHE A 20 -10.44 -2.58 3.93
C PHE A 20 -11.82 -2.74 3.26
N PRO A 21 -12.77 -3.46 3.88
CA PRO A 21 -12.72 -4.06 5.22
C PRO A 21 -12.05 -5.45 5.26
N LEU A 22 -11.51 -5.96 4.14
CA LEU A 22 -10.92 -7.29 4.04
C LEU A 22 -9.43 -7.31 4.45
N ALA A 23 -9.01 -6.40 5.31
CA ALA A 23 -7.66 -6.39 5.87
C ALA A 23 -7.50 -7.49 6.93
N ASP A 24 -6.29 -8.07 7.00
CA ASP A 24 -5.92 -8.95 8.10
C ASP A 24 -5.63 -8.10 9.35
N MET A 25 -6.56 -8.08 10.30
CA MET A 25 -6.46 -7.21 11.47
C MET A 25 -5.27 -7.51 12.36
N PRO A 26 -4.86 -8.78 12.60
CA PRO A 26 -3.58 -9.08 13.23
C PRO A 26 -2.39 -8.44 12.52
N ALA A 27 -2.32 -8.51 11.19
CA ALA A 27 -1.24 -7.86 10.43
C ALA A 27 -1.30 -6.33 10.54
N ILE A 28 -2.49 -5.72 10.53
CA ILE A 28 -2.68 -4.27 10.78
C ILE A 28 -2.21 -3.89 12.19
N ASN A 29 -2.53 -4.69 13.21
CA ASN A 29 -2.10 -4.44 14.58
C ASN A 29 -0.57 -4.49 14.72
N VAL A 30 0.10 -5.46 14.07
CA VAL A 30 1.56 -5.52 13.97
C VAL A 30 2.14 -4.27 13.31
N LEU A 31 1.56 -3.83 12.19
CA LEU A 31 1.96 -2.59 11.54
C LEU A 31 1.84 -1.39 12.48
N CYS A 32 0.73 -1.26 13.21
CA CYS A 32 0.51 -0.18 14.17
C CYS A 32 1.57 -0.18 15.29
N GLN A 33 1.87 -1.36 15.87
CA GLN A 33 2.95 -1.51 16.84
C GLN A 33 4.30 -1.09 16.24
N ALA A 34 4.59 -1.53 15.01
CA ALA A 34 5.82 -1.16 14.32
C ALA A 34 5.92 0.36 14.08
N ILE A 35 4.83 1.03 13.68
CA ILE A 35 4.79 2.49 13.52
C ILE A 35 5.15 3.20 14.83
N GLU A 36 4.61 2.74 15.96
CA GLU A 36 4.86 3.34 17.27
C GLU A 36 6.31 3.14 17.75
N ILE A 37 6.93 2.00 17.44
CA ILE A 37 8.33 1.69 17.79
C ILE A 37 9.30 2.43 16.86
N VAL A 38 9.08 2.35 15.56
CA VAL A 38 9.95 2.91 14.50
C VAL A 38 9.92 4.43 14.51
N LYS A 39 8.75 5.02 14.79
CA LYS A 39 8.48 6.47 14.73
C LYS A 39 8.98 7.05 13.41
N PRO A 40 8.41 6.65 12.26
CA PRO A 40 8.91 7.04 10.96
C PRO A 40 8.77 8.53 10.72
N ASP A 41 9.73 9.11 9.99
CA ASP A 41 9.63 10.48 9.48
C ASP A 41 8.63 10.58 8.33
N ILE A 42 8.50 9.48 7.56
CA ILE A 42 7.69 9.38 6.35
C ILE A 42 6.83 8.11 6.43
N TYR A 43 5.57 8.22 6.07
CA TYR A 43 4.69 7.08 5.81
C TYR A 43 4.27 7.08 4.34
N ILE A 44 4.38 5.93 3.68
CA ILE A 44 4.03 5.76 2.27
C ILE A 44 3.04 4.60 2.16
N ASP A 45 1.84 4.93 1.73
CA ASP A 45 0.83 3.97 1.36
C ASP A 45 0.90 3.71 -0.14
N LEU A 46 1.04 2.45 -0.55
CA LEU A 46 1.18 2.08 -1.96
C LEU A 46 -0.15 1.87 -2.67
N GLY A 47 -1.28 2.10 -1.98
CA GLY A 47 -2.62 2.01 -2.55
C GLY A 47 -3.31 0.67 -2.31
N ASP A 48 -4.42 0.47 -3.00
CA ASP A 48 -5.41 -0.56 -2.72
C ASP A 48 -5.75 -0.56 -1.22
N VAL A 49 -6.10 0.65 -0.73
CA VAL A 49 -6.50 0.86 0.67
C VAL A 49 -7.83 0.21 0.94
N GLY A 50 -8.77 0.32 -0.01
CA GLY A 50 -10.09 -0.29 0.04
C GLY A 50 -10.28 -1.40 -0.98
N GLU A 51 -11.19 -2.32 -0.69
CA GLU A 51 -11.63 -3.34 -1.66
C GLU A 51 -12.58 -2.74 -2.70
N TRP A 52 -13.39 -1.74 -2.31
CA TRP A 52 -14.31 -1.00 -3.16
C TRP A 52 -15.28 -1.86 -3.95
N HIS A 53 -15.87 -2.84 -3.28
CA HIS A 53 -16.80 -3.81 -3.88
C HIS A 53 -17.94 -3.15 -4.64
N GLY A 54 -18.51 -2.09 -4.06
CA GLY A 54 -19.63 -1.36 -4.66
C GLY A 54 -19.30 -0.73 -6.02
N CYS A 55 -18.03 -0.38 -6.26
CA CYS A 55 -17.55 0.23 -7.51
C CYS A 55 -16.89 -0.76 -8.46
N SER A 56 -16.58 -1.97 -8.01
CA SER A 56 -15.82 -2.96 -8.78
C SER A 56 -16.52 -3.32 -10.09
N HIS A 57 -15.90 -2.98 -11.23
CA HIS A 57 -16.42 -3.37 -12.53
C HIS A 57 -16.35 -4.88 -12.79
N TRP A 58 -15.50 -5.62 -12.05
CA TRP A 58 -15.36 -7.07 -12.18
C TRP A 58 -16.62 -7.81 -11.79
N GLN A 59 -17.37 -7.33 -10.80
CA GLN A 59 -18.63 -7.93 -10.38
C GLN A 59 -19.69 -7.87 -11.48
N TRP A 60 -19.63 -6.85 -12.33
CA TRP A 60 -20.62 -6.57 -13.36
C TRP A 60 -20.16 -6.94 -14.78
N LYS A 61 -18.94 -7.48 -14.94
CA LYS A 61 -18.40 -7.82 -16.27
C LYS A 61 -19.27 -8.77 -17.08
N LYS A 62 -20.03 -9.64 -16.40
CA LYS A 62 -20.94 -10.62 -17.01
C LYS A 62 -22.41 -10.44 -16.59
N ARG A 63 -22.73 -9.36 -15.91
CA ARG A 63 -24.07 -9.08 -15.37
C ARG A 63 -24.43 -7.62 -15.66
N LYS A 64 -25.73 -7.34 -15.72
CA LYS A 64 -26.18 -5.95 -15.79
C LYS A 64 -25.88 -5.26 -14.44
N ARG A 65 -25.23 -4.09 -14.51
CA ARG A 65 -25.03 -3.28 -13.30
C ARG A 65 -26.39 -2.88 -12.73
N PRO A 66 -26.58 -2.91 -11.41
CA PRO A 66 -27.83 -2.46 -10.80
C PRO A 66 -28.05 -0.96 -11.04
N GLN A 67 -29.27 -0.50 -10.81
CA GLN A 67 -29.55 0.94 -10.80
C GLN A 67 -28.77 1.60 -9.66
N LEU A 68 -28.42 2.87 -9.86
CA LEU A 68 -27.56 3.63 -8.93
C LEU A 68 -28.11 3.62 -7.49
N GLU A 69 -29.42 3.75 -7.31
CA GLU A 69 -30.08 3.73 -6.00
C GLU A 69 -29.85 2.45 -5.21
N TYR A 70 -29.65 1.31 -5.89
CA TYR A 70 -29.31 0.03 -5.24
C TYR A 70 -27.81 -0.16 -5.04
N GLN A 71 -26.98 0.58 -5.77
CA GLN A 71 -25.52 0.50 -5.67
C GLN A 71 -24.96 1.42 -4.59
N LEU A 72 -25.54 2.61 -4.44
CA LEU A 72 -25.06 3.65 -3.51
C LEU A 72 -24.89 3.14 -2.06
N PRO A 73 -25.82 2.42 -1.44
CA PRO A 73 -25.64 1.96 -0.06
C PRO A 73 -24.41 1.07 0.14
N PHE A 74 -24.02 0.28 -0.88
CA PHE A 74 -22.81 -0.55 -0.81
C PHE A 74 -21.55 0.31 -0.91
N ILE A 75 -21.59 1.34 -1.76
CA ILE A 75 -20.45 2.28 -1.91
C ILE A 75 -20.28 3.12 -0.64
N GLU A 76 -21.38 3.60 -0.05
CA GLU A 76 -21.37 4.32 1.20
C GLU A 76 -20.80 3.47 2.34
N LYS A 77 -21.17 2.18 2.37
CA LYS A 77 -20.58 1.23 3.33
C LYS A 77 -19.10 1.00 3.09
N ASP A 78 -18.66 0.81 1.83
CA ASP A 78 -17.24 0.72 1.48
C ASP A 78 -16.47 1.96 1.97
N ILE A 79 -17.02 3.18 1.79
CA ILE A 79 -16.41 4.43 2.24
C ILE A 79 -16.27 4.45 3.77
N GLU A 80 -17.31 4.05 4.49
CA GLU A 80 -17.30 3.96 5.96
C GLU A 80 -16.21 3.00 6.43
N ASP A 81 -16.20 1.76 5.93
CA ASP A 81 -15.26 0.71 6.31
C ASP A 81 -13.80 1.11 6.04
N VAL A 82 -13.54 1.74 4.89
CA VAL A 82 -12.19 2.20 4.54
C VAL A 82 -11.75 3.33 5.47
N ASN A 83 -12.64 4.28 5.80
CA ASN A 83 -12.32 5.35 6.73
C ASN A 83 -12.03 4.81 8.14
N GLU A 84 -12.82 3.86 8.65
CA GLU A 84 -12.56 3.20 9.93
C GLU A 84 -11.18 2.51 9.94
N GLY A 85 -10.85 1.77 8.88
CA GLY A 85 -9.54 1.13 8.74
C GLY A 85 -8.39 2.13 8.70
N MET A 86 -8.55 3.23 7.97
CA MET A 86 -7.55 4.31 7.93
C MET A 86 -7.40 5.00 9.28
N ASP A 87 -8.47 5.16 10.05
CA ASP A 87 -8.43 5.80 11.38
C ASP A 87 -7.54 5.00 12.35
N ILE A 88 -7.54 3.68 12.27
CA ILE A 88 -6.68 2.81 13.08
C ILE A 88 -5.19 3.11 12.80
N ILE A 89 -4.81 3.17 11.53
CA ILE A 89 -3.42 3.46 11.12
C ILE A 89 -3.05 4.90 11.47
N ASP A 90 -3.95 5.85 11.20
CA ASP A 90 -3.74 7.27 11.48
C ASP A 90 -3.54 7.53 12.98
N ALA A 91 -4.23 6.81 13.86
CA ALA A 91 -4.04 6.90 15.30
C ALA A 91 -2.58 6.59 15.69
N SER A 92 -2.00 5.50 15.15
CA SER A 92 -0.61 5.13 15.39
C SER A 92 0.37 6.12 14.76
N LEU A 93 0.09 6.62 13.55
CA LEU A 93 0.91 7.66 12.90
C LEU A 93 0.90 8.97 13.70
N ASN A 94 -0.23 9.35 14.26
CA ASN A 94 -0.36 10.53 15.11
C ASN A 94 0.42 10.36 16.42
N LYS A 95 0.31 9.20 17.07
CA LYS A 95 1.07 8.85 18.27
C LYS A 95 2.58 8.85 18.00
N ALA A 96 3.00 8.34 16.84
CA ALA A 96 4.39 8.36 16.38
C ALA A 96 4.85 9.76 15.91
N LYS A 97 3.94 10.74 15.80
CA LYS A 97 4.18 12.09 15.27
C LYS A 97 4.72 12.11 13.83
N CYS A 98 4.32 11.14 13.02
CA CYS A 98 4.67 11.09 11.60
C CYS A 98 3.98 12.22 10.83
N LYS A 99 4.76 13.15 10.29
CA LYS A 99 4.24 14.37 9.65
C LYS A 99 4.19 14.29 8.12
N GLU A 100 5.04 13.50 7.52
CA GLU A 100 5.11 13.36 6.06
C GLU A 100 4.41 12.06 5.67
N ARG A 101 3.20 12.18 5.07
CA ARG A 101 2.38 11.04 4.67
C ARG A 101 2.07 11.11 3.19
N HIS A 102 2.23 10.02 2.49
CA HIS A 102 1.93 9.88 1.06
C HIS A 102 0.93 8.76 0.86
N MET A 103 -0.07 9.01 0.00
CA MET A 103 -1.03 8.02 -0.48
C MET A 103 -0.87 7.92 -1.99
N ILE A 104 -0.49 6.74 -2.47
CA ILE A 104 -0.43 6.41 -3.89
C ILE A 104 -1.67 5.60 -4.20
N GLU A 105 -2.50 6.06 -5.13
CA GLU A 105 -3.69 5.31 -5.52
C GLU A 105 -3.33 3.98 -6.16
N GLY A 106 -3.98 2.91 -5.68
CA GLY A 106 -4.01 1.62 -6.33
C GLY A 106 -5.07 1.53 -7.43
N ASN A 107 -5.16 0.38 -8.07
CA ASN A 107 -6.18 0.18 -9.10
C ASN A 107 -7.59 -0.01 -8.51
N HIS A 108 -7.72 -0.52 -7.28
CA HIS A 108 -9.01 -0.57 -6.59
C HIS A 108 -9.47 0.84 -6.21
N ASP A 109 -8.57 1.67 -5.69
CA ASP A 109 -8.88 3.05 -5.32
C ASP A 109 -9.34 3.87 -6.54
N ASP A 110 -8.73 3.64 -7.73
CA ASP A 110 -9.12 4.26 -9.01
C ASP A 110 -10.53 3.84 -9.48
N TRP A 111 -11.08 2.71 -8.99
CA TRP A 111 -12.46 2.36 -9.32
C TRP A 111 -13.48 3.38 -8.80
N MET A 112 -13.21 4.00 -7.64
CA MET A 112 -14.02 5.10 -7.12
C MET A 112 -14.00 6.30 -8.08
N ASN A 113 -12.82 6.65 -8.59
CA ASN A 113 -12.69 7.76 -9.53
C ASN A 113 -13.43 7.48 -10.84
N ARG A 114 -13.29 6.25 -11.37
CA ARG A 114 -14.03 5.83 -12.59
C ARG A 114 -15.53 5.80 -12.37
N PHE A 115 -15.99 5.37 -11.20
CA PHE A 115 -17.40 5.41 -10.84
C PHE A 115 -17.93 6.85 -10.82
N VAL A 116 -17.18 7.78 -10.26
CA VAL A 116 -17.54 9.21 -10.28
C VAL A 116 -17.50 9.80 -11.70
N ASP A 117 -16.57 9.37 -12.56
CA ASP A 117 -16.55 9.82 -13.97
C ASP A 117 -17.79 9.36 -14.73
N GLU A 118 -18.37 8.20 -14.39
CA GLU A 118 -19.66 7.74 -14.90
C GLU A 118 -20.85 8.48 -14.23
N HIS A 119 -20.66 9.05 -13.03
CA HIS A 119 -21.69 9.71 -12.21
C HIS A 119 -21.21 11.09 -11.71
N PRO A 120 -21.05 12.10 -12.58
CA PRO A 120 -20.37 13.37 -12.23
C PRO A 120 -21.01 14.18 -11.09
N TYR A 121 -22.27 13.90 -10.76
CA TYR A 121 -22.96 14.54 -9.63
C TYR A 121 -22.48 14.04 -8.24
N LEU A 122 -21.71 12.92 -8.20
CA LEU A 122 -21.20 12.30 -7.00
C LEU A 122 -19.70 12.62 -6.77
N LYS A 123 -19.27 13.83 -7.12
CA LYS A 123 -17.86 14.24 -7.09
C LYS A 123 -17.22 14.11 -5.70
N GLU A 124 -18.00 14.20 -4.62
CA GLU A 124 -17.57 14.02 -3.26
C GLU A 124 -17.13 12.58 -2.95
N MET A 125 -17.54 11.62 -3.79
CA MET A 125 -17.17 10.23 -3.70
C MET A 125 -15.86 9.90 -4.42
N ARG A 126 -15.17 10.88 -5.03
CA ARG A 126 -13.80 10.63 -5.52
C ARG A 126 -12.93 10.15 -4.37
N PHE A 127 -12.03 9.22 -4.68
CA PHE A 127 -11.21 8.56 -3.68
C PHE A 127 -10.60 9.55 -2.68
N GLU A 128 -9.88 10.56 -3.17
CA GLU A 128 -9.22 11.54 -2.31
C GLU A 128 -10.16 12.30 -1.37
N GLU A 129 -11.40 12.53 -1.82
CA GLU A 129 -12.42 13.27 -1.08
C GLU A 129 -13.14 12.35 -0.07
N CYS A 130 -13.62 11.19 -0.51
CA CYS A 130 -14.41 10.28 0.33
C CYS A 130 -13.59 9.70 1.50
N VAL A 131 -12.27 9.53 1.35
CA VAL A 131 -11.37 9.15 2.44
C VAL A 131 -10.67 10.34 3.10
N SER A 132 -11.05 11.59 2.70
CA SER A 132 -10.56 12.83 3.31
C SER A 132 -9.03 12.96 3.39
N LEU A 133 -8.29 12.57 2.35
CA LEU A 133 -6.82 12.51 2.35
C LEU A 133 -6.16 13.81 2.82
N LYS A 134 -6.67 14.95 2.34
CA LYS A 134 -6.15 16.27 2.72
C LYS A 134 -6.32 16.54 4.23
N LYS A 135 -7.48 16.23 4.80
CA LYS A 135 -7.77 16.39 6.24
C LYS A 135 -6.90 15.50 7.09
N ARG A 136 -6.60 14.26 6.62
CA ARG A 136 -5.71 13.29 7.26
C ARG A 136 -4.23 13.65 7.11
N GLY A 137 -3.89 14.66 6.29
CA GLY A 137 -2.52 15.13 6.10
C GLY A 137 -1.72 14.31 5.08
N TYR A 138 -2.39 13.57 4.22
CA TYR A 138 -1.73 12.83 3.13
C TYR A 138 -1.49 13.71 1.91
N LYS A 139 -0.32 13.55 1.30
CA LYS A 139 -0.02 14.00 -0.06
C LYS A 139 -0.49 12.93 -1.03
N HIS A 140 -1.47 13.26 -1.84
CA HIS A 140 -2.09 12.35 -2.78
C HIS A 140 -1.29 12.22 -4.07
N HIS A 141 -1.16 10.99 -4.56
CA HIS A 141 -0.56 10.63 -5.84
C HIS A 141 -1.56 9.79 -6.63
N PRO A 142 -2.23 10.34 -7.66
CA PRO A 142 -3.24 9.62 -8.45
C PRO A 142 -2.70 8.34 -9.09
N ALA A 143 -3.60 7.42 -9.43
CA ALA A 143 -3.28 6.15 -10.07
C ALA A 143 -2.33 6.33 -11.27
N GLY A 144 -1.32 5.48 -11.36
CA GLY A 144 -0.29 5.54 -12.39
C GLY A 144 0.79 6.60 -12.19
N LYS A 145 0.73 7.40 -11.12
CA LYS A 145 1.82 8.35 -10.77
C LYS A 145 2.86 7.69 -9.89
N TYR A 146 4.08 8.20 -10.00
CA TYR A 146 5.23 7.73 -9.24
C TYR A 146 5.65 8.78 -8.20
N LEU A 147 5.91 8.32 -6.98
CA LEU A 147 6.60 9.09 -5.95
C LEU A 147 8.08 8.76 -5.99
N LYS A 148 8.94 9.77 -5.89
CA LYS A 148 10.39 9.58 -5.77
C LYS A 148 10.91 10.16 -4.46
N ILE A 149 11.61 9.33 -3.68
CA ILE A 149 12.36 9.79 -2.51
C ILE A 149 13.79 9.29 -2.64
N GLY A 150 14.75 10.20 -2.66
CA GLY A 150 16.14 9.85 -2.93
C GLY A 150 16.30 9.15 -4.29
N LYS A 151 16.88 7.95 -4.28
CA LYS A 151 17.11 7.11 -5.47
C LYS A 151 16.11 5.97 -5.60
N LEU A 152 15.02 5.97 -4.82
CA LEU A 152 13.97 4.97 -4.85
C LEU A 152 12.66 5.59 -5.34
N TRP A 153 11.99 4.88 -6.24
CA TRP A 153 10.68 5.21 -6.76
C TRP A 153 9.62 4.30 -6.15
N PHE A 154 8.45 4.83 -5.94
CA PHE A 154 7.29 4.14 -5.40
C PHE A 154 6.11 4.33 -6.32
N TYR A 155 5.33 3.28 -6.52
CA TYR A 155 4.03 3.32 -7.16
C TYR A 155 3.24 2.06 -6.78
N HIS A 156 1.98 1.94 -7.21
CA HIS A 156 1.17 0.80 -6.79
C HIS A 156 1.68 -0.56 -7.31
N GLY A 157 2.03 -0.68 -8.59
CA GLY A 157 2.59 -1.94 -9.12
C GLY A 157 1.87 -2.55 -10.33
N HIS A 158 0.72 -2.05 -10.72
CA HIS A 158 -0.20 -2.67 -11.67
C HIS A 158 0.23 -2.63 -13.15
N HIS A 159 1.38 -2.03 -13.51
CA HIS A 159 1.78 -1.88 -14.91
C HIS A 159 2.40 -3.13 -15.53
N PHE A 160 3.08 -3.97 -14.73
CA PHE A 160 3.82 -5.12 -15.24
C PHE A 160 3.53 -6.35 -14.40
N ALA A 161 3.06 -7.42 -15.04
CA ALA A 161 2.66 -8.65 -14.38
C ALA A 161 3.56 -9.84 -14.78
N GLY A 162 3.21 -11.02 -14.27
CA GLY A 162 3.87 -12.30 -14.54
C GLY A 162 4.67 -12.81 -13.34
N VAL A 163 5.10 -14.05 -13.37
CA VAL A 163 5.83 -14.72 -12.28
C VAL A 163 7.11 -13.98 -11.89
N HIS A 164 7.75 -13.33 -12.85
CA HIS A 164 8.97 -12.54 -12.65
C HIS A 164 8.69 -11.03 -12.76
N HIS A 165 7.57 -10.56 -12.21
CA HIS A 165 7.17 -9.17 -12.33
C HIS A 165 8.22 -8.18 -11.80
N THR A 166 8.97 -8.49 -10.75
CA THR A 166 10.07 -7.63 -10.28
C THR A 166 11.15 -7.41 -11.34
N ARG A 167 11.51 -8.45 -12.08
CA ARG A 167 12.42 -8.34 -13.22
C ARG A 167 11.82 -7.52 -14.36
N ASN A 168 10.51 -7.71 -14.63
CA ASN A 168 9.80 -6.94 -15.65
C ASN A 168 9.79 -5.45 -15.31
N HIS A 169 9.54 -5.10 -14.03
CA HIS A 169 9.62 -3.72 -13.57
C HIS A 169 11.00 -3.11 -13.78
N LEU A 170 12.07 -3.83 -13.41
CA LEU A 170 13.44 -3.35 -13.58
C LEU A 170 13.80 -3.09 -15.04
N ILE A 171 13.46 -4.04 -15.92
CA ILE A 171 13.77 -3.92 -17.36
C ILE A 171 13.03 -2.75 -17.98
N ARG A 172 11.76 -2.54 -17.60
CA ARG A 172 10.91 -1.50 -18.18
C ARG A 172 11.15 -0.12 -17.60
N LEU A 173 11.42 -0.01 -16.30
CA LEU A 173 11.58 1.27 -15.61
C LEU A 173 13.05 1.72 -15.53
N GLY A 174 14.02 0.79 -15.58
CA GLY A 174 15.45 1.10 -15.54
C GLY A 174 15.91 1.76 -14.24
N THR A 175 15.16 1.63 -13.13
CA THR A 175 15.44 2.33 -11.87
C THR A 175 15.07 1.48 -10.66
N ASN A 176 15.50 1.93 -9.45
CA ASN A 176 15.06 1.31 -8.21
C ASN A 176 13.58 1.60 -7.98
N VAL A 177 12.78 0.56 -7.71
CA VAL A 177 11.33 0.70 -7.53
C VAL A 177 10.79 -0.24 -6.45
N MET A 178 9.86 0.27 -5.66
CA MET A 178 9.11 -0.49 -4.64
C MET A 178 7.61 -0.35 -4.93
N TYR A 179 6.86 -1.44 -4.78
CA TYR A 179 5.44 -1.49 -5.13
C TYR A 179 4.69 -2.61 -4.38
N GLY A 180 3.35 -2.56 -4.40
CA GLY A 180 2.38 -3.54 -3.91
C GLY A 180 1.75 -4.37 -5.02
N HIS A 181 0.43 -4.41 -5.10
CA HIS A 181 -0.43 -4.98 -6.14
C HIS A 181 -0.35 -6.51 -6.33
N HIS A 182 0.82 -7.09 -6.30
CA HIS A 182 1.01 -8.52 -6.54
C HIS A 182 0.80 -9.38 -5.29
N HIS A 183 0.75 -8.76 -4.12
CA HIS A 183 0.55 -9.37 -2.81
C HIS A 183 1.65 -10.35 -2.39
N ASP A 184 2.69 -10.53 -3.18
CA ASP A 184 3.81 -11.40 -2.87
C ASP A 184 5.06 -10.62 -2.44
N ILE A 185 5.99 -11.30 -1.81
CA ILE A 185 7.31 -10.74 -1.49
C ILE A 185 8.29 -11.22 -2.54
N GLN A 186 8.77 -10.30 -3.37
CA GLN A 186 9.84 -10.56 -4.32
C GLN A 186 10.86 -9.43 -4.31
N GLN A 187 12.12 -9.78 -4.50
CA GLN A 187 13.20 -8.85 -4.76
C GLN A 187 14.05 -9.34 -5.93
N THR A 188 14.36 -8.45 -6.85
CA THR A 188 15.28 -8.72 -7.96
C THR A 188 16.24 -7.56 -8.11
N SER A 189 17.51 -7.88 -8.40
CA SER A 189 18.54 -6.89 -8.70
C SER A 189 19.14 -7.17 -10.06
N VAL A 190 19.44 -6.10 -10.82
CA VAL A 190 20.12 -6.17 -12.12
C VAL A 190 21.23 -5.13 -12.13
N THR A 191 22.41 -5.52 -12.62
CA THR A 191 23.53 -4.60 -12.80
C THR A 191 23.42 -3.92 -14.15
N HIS A 192 23.35 -2.59 -14.14
CA HIS A 192 23.42 -1.72 -15.30
C HIS A 192 24.79 -1.02 -15.34
N MET A 193 25.10 -0.32 -16.43
CA MET A 193 26.36 0.43 -16.55
C MET A 193 26.53 1.51 -15.50
N ASP A 194 25.43 2.09 -15.01
CA ASP A 194 25.40 3.14 -13.97
C ASP A 194 25.21 2.55 -12.55
N GLY A 195 25.33 1.23 -12.37
CA GLY A 195 25.27 0.54 -11.10
C GLY A 195 24.08 -0.43 -10.95
N VAL A 196 23.97 -1.00 -9.76
CA VAL A 196 22.91 -1.96 -9.43
C VAL A 196 21.59 -1.21 -9.25
N LYS A 197 20.53 -1.75 -9.86
CA LYS A 197 19.12 -1.36 -9.62
C LYS A 197 18.36 -2.54 -9.06
N SER A 198 17.42 -2.28 -8.19
CA SER A 198 16.61 -3.31 -7.55
C SER A 198 15.14 -2.96 -7.58
N ALA A 199 14.29 -3.98 -7.66
CA ALA A 199 12.84 -3.87 -7.49
C ALA A 199 12.39 -4.72 -6.30
N TRP A 200 11.40 -4.19 -5.56
CA TRP A 200 10.78 -4.84 -4.41
C TRP A 200 9.26 -4.86 -4.58
N SER A 201 8.68 -6.07 -4.55
CA SER A 201 7.28 -6.30 -4.22
C SER A 201 7.22 -6.63 -2.74
N ILE A 202 6.36 -5.93 -1.98
CA ILE A 202 6.44 -5.99 -0.52
C ILE A 202 5.22 -6.64 0.14
N GLY A 203 4.54 -7.57 -0.56
CA GLY A 203 3.41 -8.30 0.00
C GLY A 203 2.10 -7.53 0.01
N CYS A 204 1.23 -7.85 0.96
CA CYS A 204 -0.05 -7.18 1.24
C CYS A 204 -0.36 -7.21 2.75
N LEU A 205 -1.47 -6.59 3.13
CA LEU A 205 -2.05 -6.66 4.48
C LEU A 205 -3.52 -7.10 4.41
N LYS A 206 -3.94 -7.67 3.28
CA LYS A 206 -5.28 -8.23 3.04
C LYS A 206 -5.41 -9.60 3.68
N ASP A 207 -6.60 -9.93 4.20
CA ASP A 207 -6.94 -11.28 4.63
C ASP A 207 -6.75 -12.28 3.48
N MET A 208 -5.91 -13.30 3.71
CA MET A 208 -5.55 -14.33 2.73
C MET A 208 -6.38 -15.60 2.89
N SER A 209 -7.42 -15.62 3.76
CA SER A 209 -8.29 -16.76 3.96
C SER A 209 -9.00 -17.19 2.66
N LYS A 210 -9.30 -18.46 2.54
CA LYS A 210 -10.01 -19.02 1.37
C LYS A 210 -11.41 -18.47 1.23
N GLU A 211 -12.04 -18.15 2.34
CA GLU A 211 -13.39 -17.60 2.43
C GLU A 211 -13.45 -16.24 1.75
N GLN A 212 -12.53 -15.34 2.09
CA GLN A 212 -12.47 -14.00 1.51
C GLN A 212 -11.96 -13.99 0.06
N ASN A 213 -11.25 -15.04 -0.35
CA ASN A 213 -10.62 -15.13 -1.67
C ASN A 213 -11.19 -16.29 -2.51
N ALA A 214 -12.45 -16.67 -2.30
CA ALA A 214 -13.13 -17.75 -3.01
C ALA A 214 -13.12 -17.58 -4.56
N TRP A 215 -13.03 -16.33 -5.04
CA TRP A 215 -12.91 -16.01 -6.46
C TRP A 215 -11.65 -16.58 -7.13
N LEU A 216 -10.62 -16.93 -6.35
CA LEU A 216 -9.41 -17.59 -6.83
C LEU A 216 -9.66 -19.02 -7.32
N GLY A 217 -10.83 -19.64 -6.96
CA GLY A 217 -11.19 -20.99 -7.39
C GLY A 217 -10.20 -22.05 -6.92
N GLY A 218 -9.63 -21.88 -5.73
CA GLY A 218 -8.70 -22.85 -5.11
C GLY A 218 -7.26 -22.82 -5.69
N ARG A 219 -6.92 -21.84 -6.51
CA ARG A 219 -5.54 -21.66 -6.98
C ARG A 219 -4.61 -21.36 -5.81
N ASN A 220 -3.43 -21.97 -5.82
CA ASN A 220 -2.38 -21.58 -4.89
C ASN A 220 -1.94 -20.14 -5.20
N ILE A 221 -1.86 -19.33 -4.16
CA ILE A 221 -1.39 -17.95 -4.21
C ILE A 221 -0.02 -17.88 -3.53
N ASN A 222 0.79 -16.95 -4.00
CA ASN A 222 2.12 -16.67 -3.42
C ASN A 222 2.07 -15.40 -2.55
N TRP A 223 0.92 -15.13 -1.93
CA TRP A 223 0.71 -13.93 -1.13
C TRP A 223 1.40 -14.04 0.22
N SER A 224 1.81 -12.91 0.75
CA SER A 224 2.48 -12.82 2.04
C SER A 224 2.15 -11.50 2.72
N HIS A 225 1.92 -11.55 4.04
CA HIS A 225 1.79 -10.32 4.81
C HIS A 225 3.16 -9.71 5.06
N ALA A 226 3.30 -8.44 4.71
CA ALA A 226 4.51 -7.66 5.00
C ALA A 226 4.28 -6.16 4.86
N PHE A 227 5.23 -5.41 5.39
CA PHE A 227 5.48 -3.99 5.11
C PHE A 227 6.98 -3.77 4.96
N ALA A 228 7.40 -2.57 4.59
CA ALA A 228 8.83 -2.28 4.50
C ALA A 228 9.24 -1.08 5.38
N ILE A 229 10.47 -1.15 5.89
CA ILE A 229 11.16 -0.01 6.50
C ILE A 229 12.25 0.41 5.52
N VAL A 230 12.30 1.70 5.20
CA VAL A 230 13.32 2.25 4.30
C VAL A 230 14.09 3.35 5.02
N ASP A 231 15.40 3.15 5.16
CA ASP A 231 16.30 4.16 5.70
C ASP A 231 16.96 4.93 4.56
N PHE A 232 16.75 6.24 4.52
CA PHE A 232 17.36 7.14 3.54
C PHE A 232 18.59 7.81 4.11
N TYR A 233 19.64 7.93 3.28
CA TYR A 233 20.93 8.50 3.63
C TYR A 233 21.26 9.75 2.80
N ASN A 234 22.33 10.41 3.15
CA ASN A 234 22.88 11.52 2.36
C ASN A 234 23.16 11.08 0.92
N GLY A 235 22.86 11.97 -0.05
CA GLY A 235 22.99 11.67 -1.48
C GLY A 235 21.86 10.83 -2.06
N GLY A 236 20.78 10.63 -1.31
CA GLY A 236 19.60 9.88 -1.75
C GLY A 236 19.79 8.36 -1.77
N LEU A 237 20.86 7.85 -1.15
CA LEU A 237 21.06 6.42 -0.93
C LEU A 237 20.01 5.88 0.05
N PHE A 238 19.76 4.60 0.01
CA PHE A 238 18.75 3.97 0.87
C PHE A 238 19.08 2.52 1.16
N THR A 239 18.47 1.98 2.22
CA THR A 239 18.46 0.55 2.57
C THR A 239 17.00 0.14 2.79
N VAL A 240 16.61 -1.03 2.30
CA VAL A 240 15.26 -1.60 2.42
C VAL A 240 15.30 -2.80 3.36
N HIS A 241 14.36 -2.83 4.29
CA HIS A 241 14.07 -3.97 5.15
C HIS A 241 12.61 -4.35 4.95
N VAL A 242 12.35 -5.46 4.26
CA VAL A 242 10.99 -6.03 4.16
C VAL A 242 10.74 -6.82 5.44
N ILE A 243 9.71 -6.45 6.16
CA ILE A 243 9.31 -7.04 7.43
C ILE A 243 8.12 -7.95 7.16
N GLN A 244 8.37 -9.23 7.08
CA GLN A 244 7.33 -10.24 6.89
C GLN A 244 6.56 -10.47 8.19
N ILE A 245 5.25 -10.63 8.08
CA ILE A 245 4.36 -10.97 9.20
C ILE A 245 3.88 -12.41 8.95
N ILE A 246 4.01 -13.27 9.94
CA ILE A 246 3.60 -14.68 9.88
C ILE A 246 2.63 -14.92 11.02
N ASP A 247 1.42 -15.38 10.69
CA ASP A 247 0.36 -15.66 11.66
C ASP A 247 0.13 -14.50 12.65
N GLY A 248 0.10 -13.26 12.13
CA GLY A 248 -0.10 -12.06 12.93
C GLY A 248 1.09 -11.68 13.82
N GLN A 249 2.30 -12.21 13.57
CA GLN A 249 3.49 -11.96 14.37
C GLN A 249 4.70 -11.60 13.50
N THR A 250 5.60 -10.79 14.05
CA THR A 250 6.91 -10.52 13.46
C THR A 250 7.94 -10.16 14.53
N SER A 251 9.22 -10.25 14.21
CA SER A 251 10.30 -9.74 15.04
C SER A 251 10.87 -8.44 14.46
N LEU A 252 10.91 -7.39 15.25
CA LEU A 252 11.48 -6.10 14.88
C LEU A 252 12.55 -5.70 15.91
N TRP A 253 13.82 -5.62 15.45
CA TRP A 253 14.98 -5.27 16.30
C TRP A 253 15.16 -6.12 17.56
N GLY A 254 14.76 -7.39 17.48
CA GLY A 254 14.85 -8.33 18.60
C GLY A 254 13.64 -8.36 19.53
N GLU A 255 12.63 -7.51 19.28
CA GLU A 255 11.35 -7.52 19.98
C GLU A 255 10.31 -8.28 19.15
N LEU A 256 9.49 -9.11 19.79
CA LEU A 256 8.35 -9.77 19.17
C LEU A 256 7.17 -8.79 19.14
N LEU A 257 6.62 -8.57 17.96
CA LEU A 257 5.34 -7.90 17.78
C LEU A 257 4.27 -8.94 17.51
N ASP A 258 3.17 -8.88 18.27
CA ASP A 258 2.04 -9.79 18.17
C ASP A 258 0.75 -8.99 17.99
N GLY A 259 0.12 -9.17 16.85
CA GLY A 259 -1.15 -8.51 16.50
C GLY A 259 -2.39 -9.28 16.92
N ASN A 260 -2.23 -10.49 17.49
CA ASN A 260 -3.33 -11.33 17.96
C ASN A 260 -3.76 -11.00 19.39
N SER A 261 -3.02 -10.15 20.07
CA SER A 261 -3.21 -9.79 21.50
C SER A 261 -4.10 -8.55 21.66
#